data_d9c988ca2be7360bd84a72269787104d
#
_entry.id   d9c988ca2be7360bd84a72269787104d
#
_cell.length_a   1.000
_cell.length_b   1.000
_cell.length_c   1.000
_cell.angle_alpha   90.00
_cell.angle_beta   90.00
_cell.angle_gamma   90.00
#
_symmetry.space_group_name_H-M   'P 1'
#
loop_
_entity.id
_entity.type
_entity.pdbx_description
1 polymer ?
#
loop_
_entity_poly.entity_id
_entity_poly.type
_entity_poly.pdbx_seq_one_letter_code
_entity_poly.pdbx_strand_id
1 'polypeptide(L)'
;MLKITNLGYNSTHVHGINMERPNGMGHYLMLLVKSAAYFEFSEKAICCCCCRHETNSTTDELLKGNLPFDRNARHAGMIRQYVNTPAFIIYTKDAPVYYYSDDEYVNDWINFDDVPDENTCKDENTRKDKTTFKNKNTCKDINRNSSDDSSNADTDNSSNSNAATAGNAANYIDDSISDFLRSLNVPFNRLTLLSDYTELSQLIRDLRQEFHQTGSHHEEILDAKLRTILYKYSDAYHLETQLSDKLKVHRPLFHEIRNGIYSQHSPKKTVSELAEAASLSVSYFQHIYKELFGVPVTQDIIRSRIERACYLLTMTPDSVAHIADSCGYENVEHFNRQFKEIMGFSPNQYRKKK
;
A
#
# COMPACT_ATOMS: atom_id res chain seq x y z
N MET A 1 -13.86 7.14 6.25
CA MET A 1 -13.41 5.83 6.77
C MET A 1 -13.35 4.84 5.62
N LEU A 2 -12.27 4.04 5.51
CA LEU A 2 -12.17 2.96 4.52
C LEU A 2 -13.00 1.77 5.00
N LYS A 3 -13.90 1.28 4.17
CA LYS A 3 -14.74 0.12 4.48
C LYS A 3 -14.37 -1.07 3.60
N ILE A 4 -13.99 -2.17 4.23
CA ILE A 4 -13.70 -3.42 3.53
C ILE A 4 -15.03 -4.13 3.27
N THR A 5 -15.30 -4.43 2.00
CA THR A 5 -16.52 -5.14 1.61
C THR A 5 -16.28 -6.64 1.53
N ASN A 6 -15.09 -7.05 1.11
CA ASN A 6 -14.70 -8.45 1.03
C ASN A 6 -13.17 -8.57 0.88
N LEU A 7 -12.61 -9.73 1.23
CA LEU A 7 -11.18 -9.99 1.07
C LEU A 7 -10.85 -11.49 1.02
N GLY A 8 -9.71 -11.82 0.41
CA GLY A 8 -9.15 -13.17 0.37
C GLY A 8 -7.65 -13.16 0.62
N TYR A 9 -7.18 -14.20 1.31
CA TYR A 9 -5.77 -14.43 1.57
C TYR A 9 -5.38 -15.81 1.05
N ASN A 10 -4.29 -15.90 0.28
CA ASN A 10 -3.87 -17.11 -0.41
C ASN A 10 -5.04 -17.78 -1.18
N SER A 11 -5.85 -16.95 -1.83
CA SER A 11 -6.93 -17.46 -2.67
C SER A 11 -6.34 -18.23 -3.84
N THR A 12 -6.62 -19.53 -3.92
CA THR A 12 -6.03 -20.43 -4.90
C THR A 12 -7.08 -20.87 -5.91
N HIS A 13 -6.75 -20.71 -7.19
CA HIS A 13 -7.55 -21.16 -8.33
C HIS A 13 -6.77 -22.25 -9.07
N VAL A 14 -7.01 -23.51 -8.72
CA VAL A 14 -6.25 -24.69 -9.16
C VAL A 14 -6.27 -24.89 -10.69
N HIS A 15 -7.37 -24.50 -11.33
CA HIS A 15 -7.57 -24.64 -12.78
C HIS A 15 -7.40 -23.30 -13.52
N GLY A 16 -6.61 -22.39 -12.95
CA GLY A 16 -6.43 -21.05 -13.48
C GLY A 16 -7.58 -20.11 -13.16
N ILE A 17 -7.51 -18.92 -13.71
CA ILE A 17 -8.52 -17.86 -13.53
C ILE A 17 -8.70 -17.09 -14.84
N ASN A 18 -9.93 -16.63 -15.07
CA ASN A 18 -10.24 -15.64 -16.09
C ASN A 18 -11.14 -14.56 -15.49
N MET A 19 -10.57 -13.36 -15.28
CA MET A 19 -11.29 -12.21 -14.71
C MET A 19 -11.52 -11.17 -15.81
N GLU A 20 -12.79 -10.88 -16.05
CA GLU A 20 -13.22 -9.87 -17.04
C GLU A 20 -14.27 -8.96 -16.41
N ARG A 21 -13.91 -7.68 -16.22
CA ARG A 21 -14.80 -6.63 -15.71
C ARG A 21 -14.57 -5.35 -16.52
N PRO A 22 -15.21 -5.24 -17.69
CA PRO A 22 -15.00 -4.12 -18.64
C PRO A 22 -15.39 -2.75 -18.05
N ASN A 23 -16.33 -2.70 -17.12
CA ASN A 23 -16.85 -1.49 -16.50
C ASN A 23 -16.31 -1.27 -15.07
N GLY A 24 -15.20 -1.95 -14.71
CA GLY A 24 -14.65 -1.90 -13.36
C GLY A 24 -15.43 -2.76 -12.36
N MET A 25 -15.06 -2.62 -11.11
CA MET A 25 -15.62 -3.39 -9.99
C MET A 25 -16.70 -2.62 -9.21
N GLY A 26 -16.83 -1.31 -9.45
CA GLY A 26 -17.70 -0.42 -8.66
C GLY A 26 -17.14 -0.09 -7.26
N HIS A 27 -15.97 -0.64 -6.91
CA HIS A 27 -15.23 -0.39 -5.69
C HIS A 27 -13.73 -0.52 -5.98
N TYR A 28 -12.87 -0.10 -5.06
CA TYR A 28 -11.42 -0.32 -5.17
C TYR A 28 -11.09 -1.79 -4.99
N LEU A 29 -10.21 -2.31 -5.84
CA LEU A 29 -9.68 -3.67 -5.73
C LEU A 29 -8.17 -3.60 -5.59
N MET A 30 -7.66 -4.10 -4.49
CA MET A 30 -6.24 -4.30 -4.25
C MET A 30 -5.90 -5.78 -4.44
N LEU A 31 -4.86 -6.06 -5.22
CA LEU A 31 -4.34 -7.41 -5.41
C LEU A 31 -2.85 -7.47 -5.05
N LEU A 32 -2.47 -8.50 -4.32
CA LEU A 32 -1.11 -9.00 -4.22
C LEU A 32 -1.04 -10.33 -4.98
N VAL A 33 -0.47 -10.28 -6.17
CA VAL A 33 -0.31 -11.42 -7.09
C VAL A 33 0.89 -12.23 -6.65
N LYS A 34 0.74 -13.53 -6.45
CA LYS A 34 1.79 -14.42 -5.93
C LYS A 34 2.23 -15.50 -6.92
N SER A 35 1.50 -15.68 -7.99
CA SER A 35 1.79 -16.65 -9.05
C SER A 35 1.76 -16.01 -10.43
N ALA A 36 2.17 -16.76 -11.44
CA ALA A 36 2.23 -16.28 -12.81
C ALA A 36 0.83 -15.97 -13.37
N ALA A 37 0.70 -14.83 -14.04
CA ALA A 37 -0.55 -14.43 -14.70
C ALA A 37 -0.31 -13.36 -15.78
N TYR A 38 -1.29 -13.21 -16.65
CA TYR A 38 -1.39 -12.13 -17.61
C TYR A 38 -2.37 -11.08 -17.12
N PHE A 39 -2.00 -9.82 -17.29
CA PHE A 39 -2.84 -8.65 -16.98
C PHE A 39 -2.98 -7.79 -18.22
N GLU A 40 -4.17 -7.23 -18.45
CA GLU A 40 -4.40 -6.31 -19.55
C GLU A 40 -4.83 -4.94 -19.03
N PHE A 41 -4.24 -3.89 -19.60
CA PHE A 41 -4.45 -2.51 -19.21
C PHE A 41 -4.79 -1.65 -20.43
N SER A 42 -5.65 -0.66 -20.26
CA SER A 42 -5.88 0.35 -21.28
C SER A 42 -4.63 1.22 -21.46
N GLU A 43 -4.17 1.39 -22.71
CA GLU A 43 -3.09 2.34 -23.01
C GLU A 43 -3.37 3.75 -22.49
N LYS A 44 -4.66 4.15 -22.46
CA LYS A 44 -5.10 5.46 -21.94
C LYS A 44 -5.11 5.56 -20.42
N ALA A 45 -5.26 4.45 -19.71
CA ALA A 45 -5.31 4.43 -18.26
C ALA A 45 -3.91 4.53 -17.62
N ILE A 46 -2.84 4.44 -18.41
CA ILE A 46 -1.45 4.57 -17.96
C ILE A 46 -1.11 6.03 -17.65
N CYS A 47 -1.96 6.98 -18.04
CA CYS A 47 -1.77 8.39 -17.72
C CYS A 47 -2.07 8.64 -16.25
N CYS A 48 -1.01 8.75 -15.48
CA CYS A 48 -0.95 9.09 -14.07
C CYS A 48 -1.83 10.31 -13.73
N CYS A 49 -2.80 10.18 -12.84
CA CYS A 49 -3.55 11.32 -12.30
C CYS A 49 -2.68 12.27 -11.44
N CYS A 50 -1.40 11.96 -11.22
CA CYS A 50 -0.45 12.82 -10.50
C CYS A 50 0.51 13.61 -11.39
N CYS A 51 0.58 13.37 -12.72
CA CYS A 51 1.48 14.09 -13.62
C CYS A 51 0.73 15.13 -14.45
N ARG A 52 0.31 16.25 -13.84
CA ARG A 52 0.02 17.50 -14.57
C ARG A 52 1.35 18.22 -14.94
N HIS A 53 2.37 17.51 -15.32
CA HIS A 53 3.51 18.11 -15.99
C HIS A 53 3.42 17.72 -17.47
N GLU A 54 3.13 18.71 -18.29
CA GLU A 54 3.34 18.71 -19.73
C GLU A 54 4.79 18.32 -20.02
N THR A 55 5.03 17.02 -20.14
CA THR A 55 6.23 16.54 -20.77
C THR A 55 5.81 15.87 -22.05
N ASN A 56 6.24 16.44 -23.17
CA ASN A 56 6.30 15.84 -24.49
C ASN A 56 7.24 14.63 -24.53
N SER A 57 7.23 13.80 -23.52
CA SER A 57 7.90 12.52 -23.51
C SER A 57 6.94 11.48 -24.03
N THR A 58 7.33 10.86 -25.11
CA THR A 58 6.62 9.79 -25.79
C THR A 58 6.12 8.77 -24.76
N THR A 59 4.88 8.32 -24.92
CA THR A 59 4.20 7.25 -24.16
C THR A 59 5.10 6.03 -23.88
N ASP A 60 6.13 5.82 -24.69
CA ASP A 60 7.12 4.76 -24.53
C ASP A 60 8.03 4.88 -23.29
N GLU A 61 8.28 6.09 -22.75
CA GLU A 61 9.14 6.24 -21.56
C GLU A 61 8.38 6.00 -20.26
N LEU A 62 7.09 6.31 -20.22
CA LEU A 62 6.23 6.01 -19.08
C LEU A 62 5.88 4.51 -18.99
N LEU A 63 5.94 3.80 -20.12
CA LEU A 63 5.72 2.35 -20.22
C LEU A 63 6.97 1.53 -19.85
N LYS A 64 8.14 2.15 -19.74
CA LYS A 64 9.42 1.54 -19.34
C LYS A 64 9.51 1.16 -17.85
N GLY A 65 8.39 1.10 -17.13
CA GLY A 65 8.34 0.37 -15.86
C GLY A 65 8.68 -1.11 -16.11
N ASN A 66 9.48 -1.68 -15.26
CA ASN A 66 10.23 -2.94 -15.24
C ASN A 66 9.63 -4.23 -15.84
N LEU A 67 8.48 -4.19 -16.48
CA LEU A 67 7.85 -5.34 -17.12
C LEU A 67 7.64 -5.10 -18.61
N PRO A 68 8.12 -6.01 -19.48
CA PRO A 68 7.81 -5.96 -20.90
C PRO A 68 6.29 -6.09 -21.09
N PHE A 69 5.75 -5.34 -22.03
CA PHE A 69 4.36 -5.46 -22.45
C PHE A 69 4.27 -5.98 -23.89
N ASP A 70 3.17 -6.67 -24.17
CA ASP A 70 2.83 -7.18 -25.47
C ASP A 70 1.55 -6.49 -25.97
N ARG A 71 1.53 -6.08 -27.24
CA ARG A 71 0.34 -5.51 -27.88
C ARG A 71 -0.68 -6.55 -28.32
N ASN A 72 -0.35 -7.83 -28.23
CA ASN A 72 -1.26 -8.95 -28.51
C ASN A 72 -2.18 -9.24 -27.32
N ALA A 73 -2.84 -8.21 -26.75
CA ALA A 73 -3.86 -8.39 -25.75
C ALA A 73 -5.10 -9.09 -26.32
N ARG A 74 -5.85 -9.82 -25.47
CA ARG A 74 -7.12 -10.45 -25.86
C ARG A 74 -8.19 -9.39 -26.18
N HIS A 75 -8.10 -8.21 -25.56
CA HIS A 75 -9.07 -7.14 -25.70
C HIS A 75 -8.51 -5.98 -26.53
N ALA A 76 -9.31 -5.48 -27.47
CA ALA A 76 -8.91 -4.40 -28.36
C ALA A 76 -8.59 -3.10 -27.60
N GLY A 77 -7.47 -2.45 -27.92
CA GLY A 77 -7.03 -1.21 -27.27
C GLY A 77 -6.41 -1.42 -25.88
N MET A 78 -6.09 -2.66 -25.53
CA MET A 78 -5.36 -3.02 -24.33
C MET A 78 -3.94 -3.41 -24.65
N ILE A 79 -3.06 -3.27 -23.66
CA ILE A 79 -1.72 -3.85 -23.64
C ILE A 79 -1.69 -4.98 -22.61
N ARG A 80 -0.95 -6.03 -22.90
CA ARG A 80 -0.82 -7.20 -22.04
C ARG A 80 0.54 -7.22 -21.34
N GLN A 81 0.55 -7.48 -20.06
CA GLN A 81 1.75 -7.72 -19.28
C GLN A 81 1.71 -9.12 -18.66
N TYR A 82 2.81 -9.84 -18.76
CA TYR A 82 3.00 -11.11 -18.07
C TYR A 82 3.80 -10.87 -16.80
N VAL A 83 3.34 -11.41 -15.70
CA VAL A 83 4.03 -11.39 -14.42
C VAL A 83 4.26 -12.82 -13.95
N ASN A 84 5.49 -13.12 -13.53
CA ASN A 84 5.88 -14.41 -12.96
C ASN A 84 6.56 -14.26 -11.59
N THR A 85 6.52 -13.07 -11.03
CA THR A 85 7.06 -12.70 -9.73
C THR A 85 5.97 -11.98 -8.94
N PRO A 86 6.08 -11.89 -7.62
CA PRO A 86 5.10 -11.16 -6.84
C PRO A 86 4.95 -9.72 -7.32
N ALA A 87 3.70 -9.32 -7.49
CA ALA A 87 3.34 -7.99 -7.95
C ALA A 87 2.13 -7.46 -7.19
N PHE A 88 2.03 -6.15 -7.09
CA PHE A 88 0.94 -5.46 -6.43
C PHE A 88 0.21 -4.54 -7.40
N ILE A 89 -1.10 -4.42 -7.26
CA ILE A 89 -1.91 -3.51 -8.05
C ILE A 89 -3.11 -3.02 -7.24
N ILE A 90 -3.47 -1.74 -7.44
CA ILE A 90 -4.72 -1.17 -6.96
C ILE A 90 -5.52 -0.72 -8.17
N TYR A 91 -6.68 -1.32 -8.38
CA TYR A 91 -7.65 -0.88 -9.38
C TYR A 91 -8.59 0.16 -8.78
N THR A 92 -8.83 1.23 -9.55
CA THR A 92 -9.88 2.20 -9.24
C THR A 92 -11.27 1.64 -9.61
N LYS A 93 -12.34 2.24 -9.06
CA LYS A 93 -13.72 1.73 -9.15
C LYS A 93 -14.17 1.43 -10.58
N ASP A 94 -13.87 2.34 -11.51
CA ASP A 94 -14.34 2.28 -12.90
C ASP A 94 -13.29 1.75 -13.88
N ALA A 95 -12.11 1.36 -13.36
CA ALA A 95 -11.06 0.83 -14.22
C ALA A 95 -11.41 -0.57 -14.70
N PRO A 96 -11.29 -0.87 -15.99
CA PRO A 96 -11.48 -2.22 -16.48
C PRO A 96 -10.45 -3.17 -15.86
N VAL A 97 -10.92 -4.33 -15.42
CA VAL A 97 -10.11 -5.34 -14.74
C VAL A 97 -10.08 -6.58 -15.63
N TYR A 98 -8.90 -6.88 -16.17
CA TYR A 98 -8.66 -8.07 -16.97
C TYR A 98 -7.38 -8.75 -16.51
N TYR A 99 -7.50 -9.97 -16.03
CA TYR A 99 -6.34 -10.83 -15.77
C TYR A 99 -6.71 -12.31 -15.89
N TYR A 100 -5.75 -13.12 -16.30
CA TYR A 100 -5.97 -14.55 -16.49
C TYR A 100 -4.68 -15.36 -16.29
N SER A 101 -4.86 -16.60 -15.90
CA SER A 101 -3.83 -17.62 -15.86
C SER A 101 -4.46 -18.95 -16.27
N ASP A 102 -3.76 -19.73 -17.07
CA ASP A 102 -4.18 -21.08 -17.43
C ASP A 102 -3.66 -22.12 -16.41
N ASP A 103 -2.66 -21.71 -15.60
CA ASP A 103 -2.08 -22.51 -14.51
C ASP A 103 -2.68 -22.14 -13.16
N GLU A 104 -2.25 -22.83 -12.09
CA GLU A 104 -2.64 -22.50 -10.72
C GLU A 104 -2.33 -21.02 -10.41
N TYR A 105 -3.36 -20.30 -9.99
CA TYR A 105 -3.25 -18.88 -9.66
C TYR A 105 -3.49 -18.65 -8.18
N VAL A 106 -2.55 -17.94 -7.54
CA VAL A 106 -2.59 -17.59 -6.12
C VAL A 106 -2.47 -16.08 -5.93
N ASN A 107 -3.37 -15.51 -5.16
CA ASN A 107 -3.33 -14.09 -4.83
C ASN A 107 -3.91 -13.80 -3.43
N ASP A 108 -3.57 -12.62 -2.89
CA ASP A 108 -4.36 -11.95 -1.86
C ASP A 108 -5.13 -10.80 -2.50
N TRP A 109 -6.34 -10.54 -2.04
CA TRP A 109 -7.15 -9.46 -2.58
C TRP A 109 -8.02 -8.81 -1.51
N ILE A 110 -8.26 -7.50 -1.65
CA ILE A 110 -9.12 -6.72 -0.77
C ILE A 110 -10.00 -5.81 -1.63
N ASN A 111 -11.30 -5.94 -1.45
CA ASN A 111 -12.29 -5.00 -1.97
C ASN A 111 -12.63 -3.99 -0.90
N PHE A 112 -12.53 -2.71 -1.20
CA PHE A 112 -12.84 -1.65 -0.23
C PHE A 112 -13.44 -0.42 -0.90
N ASP A 113 -14.14 0.37 -0.08
CA ASP A 113 -14.76 1.60 -0.52
C ASP A 113 -14.69 2.66 0.59
N ASP A 114 -15.19 3.86 0.33
CA ASP A 114 -15.40 4.87 1.35
C ASP A 114 -16.83 4.82 1.87
N VAL A 115 -16.93 5.06 3.16
CA VAL A 115 -18.21 5.40 3.76
C VAL A 115 -18.14 6.89 4.06
N PRO A 116 -19.03 7.72 3.48
CA PRO A 116 -19.16 9.10 3.87
C PRO A 116 -19.37 9.18 5.39
N ASP A 117 -18.66 10.07 6.03
CA ASP A 117 -18.83 10.28 7.47
C ASP A 117 -20.26 10.79 7.71
N GLU A 118 -21.10 10.03 8.42
CA GLU A 118 -22.50 10.40 8.71
C GLU A 118 -22.62 11.74 9.47
N ASN A 119 -21.48 12.25 9.98
CA ASN A 119 -21.41 13.53 10.67
C ASN A 119 -21.24 14.75 9.74
N THR A 120 -20.88 14.56 8.46
CA THR A 120 -20.78 15.65 7.49
C THR A 120 -22.12 16.07 6.91
N CYS A 121 -23.20 15.31 7.13
CA CYS A 121 -24.54 15.61 6.63
C CYS A 121 -25.41 16.41 7.61
N LYS A 122 -24.89 16.97 8.71
CA LYS A 122 -25.69 17.65 9.73
C LYS A 122 -25.84 19.17 9.60
N ASP A 123 -25.27 19.81 8.60
CA ASP A 123 -25.33 21.25 8.42
C ASP A 123 -26.05 21.71 7.15
N GLU A 124 -27.15 21.06 6.77
CA GLU A 124 -28.15 21.70 5.90
C GLU A 124 -29.53 21.64 6.50
N ASN A 125 -29.73 22.51 7.50
CA ASN A 125 -31.05 22.84 7.99
C ASN A 125 -31.62 23.98 7.13
N THR A 126 -32.30 23.63 6.03
CA THR A 126 -33.29 24.50 5.41
C THR A 126 -34.44 23.69 4.82
N ARG A 127 -35.48 23.64 5.63
CA ARG A 127 -36.92 23.62 5.32
C ARG A 127 -37.38 23.13 3.93
N LYS A 128 -38.28 22.16 4.05
CA LYS A 128 -39.53 21.92 3.32
C LYS A 128 -39.60 20.68 2.44
N ASP A 129 -40.50 19.90 2.89
CA ASP A 129 -41.67 19.24 2.39
C ASP A 129 -41.56 17.74 2.14
N LYS A 130 -42.34 17.09 2.99
CA LYS A 130 -42.74 15.66 2.84
C LYS A 130 -43.61 15.52 1.60
N THR A 131 -43.13 14.74 0.62
CA THR A 131 -44.04 13.97 -0.25
C THR A 131 -43.33 12.74 -0.80
N THR A 132 -43.83 11.62 -0.35
CA THR A 132 -43.97 10.28 -0.96
C THR A 132 -43.17 9.97 -2.23
N PHE A 133 -42.15 9.13 -2.14
CA PHE A 133 -41.61 8.41 -3.28
C PHE A 133 -42.22 7.01 -3.40
N LYS A 134 -43.09 6.85 -4.39
CA LYS A 134 -43.45 5.55 -4.96
C LYS A 134 -42.57 5.27 -6.18
N ASN A 135 -41.98 4.10 -6.16
CA ASN A 135 -41.35 3.45 -7.32
C ASN A 135 -42.15 3.54 -8.59
N LYS A 136 -41.51 3.83 -9.73
CA LYS A 136 -41.76 3.10 -10.98
C LYS A 136 -40.69 3.38 -12.04
N ASN A 137 -40.07 2.28 -12.49
CA ASN A 137 -39.34 2.14 -13.76
C ASN A 137 -40.18 2.66 -14.93
N THR A 138 -39.57 3.31 -15.89
CA THR A 138 -39.64 2.97 -17.32
C THR A 138 -38.96 4.05 -18.19
N CYS A 139 -38.04 3.60 -19.01
CA CYS A 139 -37.53 4.32 -20.21
C CYS A 139 -38.67 4.50 -21.22
N LYS A 140 -38.68 5.64 -21.91
CA LYS A 140 -38.97 5.70 -23.35
C LYS A 140 -38.67 7.08 -23.92
N ASP A 141 -37.94 7.04 -25.04
CA ASP A 141 -37.68 8.08 -26.00
C ASP A 141 -38.93 8.85 -26.42
N ILE A 142 -38.77 10.12 -26.82
CA ILE A 142 -39.38 10.70 -28.02
C ILE A 142 -38.76 12.06 -28.34
N ASN A 143 -38.27 12.17 -29.56
CA ASN A 143 -37.88 13.35 -30.33
C ASN A 143 -39.13 14.19 -30.72
N ARG A 144 -39.00 15.52 -30.82
CA ARG A 144 -39.33 16.34 -32.03
C ARG A 144 -39.62 17.80 -31.72
N ASN A 145 -38.82 18.63 -32.31
CA ASN A 145 -39.06 19.75 -33.26
C ASN A 145 -40.12 20.84 -32.97
N SER A 146 -39.60 22.01 -33.23
CA SER A 146 -40.11 23.17 -34.02
C SER A 146 -40.58 24.38 -33.20
N SER A 147 -39.87 25.46 -33.36
CA SER A 147 -40.00 26.59 -34.27
C SER A 147 -40.86 27.77 -33.76
N ASP A 148 -40.22 28.95 -33.90
CA ASP A 148 -40.76 30.28 -34.21
C ASP A 148 -41.55 31.01 -33.11
N ASP A 149 -41.42 32.28 -32.84
CA ASP A 149 -41.15 33.49 -33.58
C ASP A 149 -41.11 34.72 -32.65
N SER A 150 -40.25 35.62 -32.99
CA SER A 150 -40.38 37.10 -33.05
C SER A 150 -40.75 37.96 -31.84
N SER A 151 -39.90 38.88 -31.65
CA SER A 151 -39.95 40.33 -31.84
C SER A 151 -39.88 41.27 -30.60
N ASN A 152 -38.88 42.14 -30.72
CA ASN A 152 -38.84 43.61 -30.39
C ASN A 152 -39.03 44.08 -28.95
N ALA A 153 -38.36 45.01 -28.43
CA ALA A 153 -37.49 46.12 -28.84
C ALA A 153 -37.15 46.94 -27.56
N ASP A 154 -35.96 47.55 -27.58
CA ASP A 154 -35.58 48.86 -27.05
C ASP A 154 -35.66 49.12 -25.51
N THR A 155 -34.69 49.56 -24.89
CA THR A 155 -33.80 50.71 -24.86
C THR A 155 -33.11 50.85 -23.49
N ASP A 156 -31.86 51.21 -23.60
CA ASP A 156 -31.06 52.12 -22.83
C ASP A 156 -30.71 51.95 -21.31
N ASN A 157 -29.42 51.83 -21.24
CA ASN A 157 -28.47 52.71 -20.51
C ASN A 157 -27.97 52.35 -19.07
N SER A 158 -26.70 52.26 -19.13
CA SER A 158 -25.67 52.75 -18.23
C SER A 158 -25.22 51.87 -17.02
N SER A 159 -24.00 51.50 -17.22
CA SER A 159 -22.84 51.58 -16.28
C SER A 159 -22.83 50.80 -15.00
N ASN A 160 -21.88 49.96 -15.00
CA ASN A 160 -20.77 49.80 -14.08
C ASN A 160 -20.48 48.36 -13.67
N SER A 161 -19.41 47.89 -14.20
CA SER A 161 -18.33 47.05 -13.60
C SER A 161 -18.67 46.24 -12.36
N ASN A 162 -18.72 44.94 -12.55
CA ASN A 162 -17.86 43.98 -11.88
C ASN A 162 -18.14 42.60 -12.46
N ALA A 163 -17.24 42.16 -13.34
CA ALA A 163 -17.22 40.81 -13.83
C ALA A 163 -16.74 39.88 -12.72
N ALA A 164 -17.70 39.30 -12.00
CA ALA A 164 -17.44 38.08 -11.22
C ALA A 164 -17.75 36.91 -12.16
N THR A 165 -16.72 36.30 -12.64
CA THR A 165 -16.71 35.03 -13.35
C THR A 165 -17.51 34.00 -12.52
N ALA A 166 -18.69 33.66 -13.01
CA ALA A 166 -19.39 32.46 -12.58
C ALA A 166 -18.61 31.25 -13.09
N GLY A 167 -17.59 30.87 -12.33
CA GLY A 167 -16.91 29.59 -12.49
C GLY A 167 -17.87 28.50 -12.05
N ASN A 168 -18.08 27.56 -12.95
CA ASN A 168 -18.77 26.31 -12.71
C ASN A 168 -18.38 25.74 -11.35
N ALA A 169 -19.32 25.74 -10.40
CA ALA A 169 -19.28 24.89 -9.23
C ALA A 169 -19.49 23.45 -9.72
N ALA A 170 -18.44 22.85 -10.26
CA ALA A 170 -18.35 21.42 -10.41
C ALA A 170 -18.50 20.84 -9.01
N ASN A 171 -19.45 19.97 -8.83
CA ASN A 171 -19.72 19.21 -7.62
C ASN A 171 -18.41 18.69 -7.04
N TYR A 172 -17.89 19.34 -6.02
CA TYR A 172 -16.90 18.81 -5.11
C TYR A 172 -17.62 17.76 -4.26
N ILE A 173 -17.71 16.54 -4.77
CA ILE A 173 -17.89 15.39 -3.92
C ILE A 173 -16.57 15.30 -3.15
N ASP A 174 -16.63 15.54 -1.86
CA ASP A 174 -15.52 15.39 -0.92
C ASP A 174 -15.13 13.89 -0.91
N ASP A 175 -14.28 13.51 -1.84
CA ASP A 175 -13.78 12.15 -1.98
C ASP A 175 -12.50 12.02 -1.13
N SER A 176 -12.69 12.01 0.19
CA SER A 176 -11.62 11.96 1.19
C SER A 176 -10.70 10.75 1.02
N ILE A 177 -11.19 9.67 0.39
CA ILE A 177 -10.37 8.50 0.04
C ILE A 177 -9.53 8.73 -1.19
N SER A 178 -10.09 9.33 -2.24
CA SER A 178 -9.30 9.67 -3.43
C SER A 178 -8.11 10.56 -3.06
N ASP A 179 -8.30 11.50 -2.13
CA ASP A 179 -7.22 12.36 -1.66
C ASP A 179 -6.20 11.57 -0.80
N PHE A 180 -6.68 10.69 0.07
CA PHE A 180 -5.80 9.79 0.82
C PHE A 180 -4.99 8.90 -0.12
N LEU A 181 -5.63 8.22 -1.07
CA LEU A 181 -4.95 7.35 -2.02
C LEU A 181 -3.97 8.13 -2.91
N ARG A 182 -4.32 9.35 -3.35
CA ARG A 182 -3.40 10.25 -4.07
C ARG A 182 -2.18 10.64 -3.22
N SER A 183 -2.37 10.86 -1.91
CA SER A 183 -1.28 11.21 -1.00
C SER A 183 -0.23 10.12 -0.86
N LEU A 184 -0.57 8.86 -1.16
CA LEU A 184 0.37 7.73 -1.15
C LEU A 184 1.40 7.82 -2.30
N ASN A 185 1.08 8.59 -3.35
CA ASN A 185 1.93 8.76 -4.54
C ASN A 185 2.36 7.42 -5.17
N VAL A 186 1.41 6.51 -5.30
CA VAL A 186 1.58 5.18 -5.93
C VAL A 186 0.77 5.09 -7.22
N PRO A 187 1.18 4.25 -8.18
CA PRO A 187 0.42 4.06 -9.41
C PRO A 187 -0.87 3.27 -9.14
N PHE A 188 -1.95 3.69 -9.81
CA PHE A 188 -3.21 2.95 -9.90
C PHE A 188 -3.31 2.26 -11.26
N ASN A 189 -4.09 1.19 -11.33
CA ASN A 189 -4.38 0.44 -12.55
C ASN A 189 -3.11 -0.04 -13.29
N ARG A 190 -2.05 -0.28 -12.53
CA ARG A 190 -0.76 -0.70 -13.05
C ARG A 190 -0.09 -1.67 -12.09
N LEU A 191 0.54 -2.70 -12.63
CA LEU A 191 1.35 -3.63 -11.85
C LEU A 191 2.62 -2.97 -11.33
N THR A 192 2.91 -3.21 -10.06
CA THR A 192 4.17 -2.86 -9.41
C THR A 192 4.84 -4.15 -8.96
N LEU A 193 6.04 -4.43 -9.45
CA LEU A 193 6.84 -5.53 -8.95
C LEU A 193 7.33 -5.21 -7.54
N LEU A 194 7.31 -6.21 -6.67
CA LEU A 194 7.83 -6.11 -5.32
C LEU A 194 8.91 -7.18 -5.13
N SER A 195 10.12 -6.74 -4.83
CA SER A 195 11.23 -7.65 -4.50
C SER A 195 11.02 -8.35 -3.15
N ASP A 196 10.26 -7.75 -2.25
CA ASP A 196 9.82 -8.35 -1.00
C ASP A 196 8.37 -7.95 -0.69
N TYR A 197 7.51 -8.93 -0.54
CA TYR A 197 6.07 -8.77 -0.23
C TYR A 197 5.67 -9.44 1.09
N THR A 198 6.64 -9.97 1.82
CA THR A 198 6.39 -10.80 3.02
C THR A 198 5.60 -10.03 4.07
N GLU A 199 6.00 -8.78 4.36
CA GLU A 199 5.31 -7.92 5.32
C GLU A 199 3.86 -7.63 4.88
N LEU A 200 3.65 -7.29 3.60
CA LEU A 200 2.31 -7.01 3.06
C LEU A 200 1.40 -8.23 3.13
N SER A 201 1.91 -9.40 2.75
CA SER A 201 1.15 -10.65 2.84
C SER A 201 0.79 -10.99 4.28
N GLN A 202 1.70 -10.75 5.23
CA GLN A 202 1.42 -10.94 6.67
C GLN A 202 0.32 -10.00 7.16
N LEU A 203 0.39 -8.71 6.81
CA LEU A 203 -0.63 -7.72 7.19
C LEU A 203 -2.00 -8.04 6.59
N ILE A 204 -2.06 -8.54 5.36
CA ILE A 204 -3.33 -8.97 4.74
C ILE A 204 -3.89 -10.21 5.47
N ARG A 205 -3.04 -11.15 5.88
CA ARG A 205 -3.46 -12.29 6.70
C ARG A 205 -4.06 -11.84 8.04
N ASP A 206 -3.39 -10.91 8.71
CA ASP A 206 -3.83 -10.37 10.00
C ASP A 206 -5.13 -9.56 9.85
N LEU A 207 -5.29 -8.85 8.73
CA LEU A 207 -6.54 -8.18 8.38
C LEU A 207 -7.67 -9.17 8.17
N ARG A 208 -7.42 -10.30 7.48
CA ARG A 208 -8.43 -11.34 7.26
C ARG A 208 -8.88 -11.97 8.58
N GLN A 209 -7.98 -12.18 9.52
CA GLN A 209 -8.35 -12.67 10.85
C GLN A 209 -9.27 -11.69 11.57
N GLU A 210 -8.96 -10.40 11.51
CA GLU A 210 -9.79 -9.34 12.09
C GLU A 210 -11.15 -9.23 11.44
N PHE A 211 -11.24 -9.36 10.10
CA PHE A 211 -12.47 -9.23 9.33
C PHE A 211 -13.57 -10.21 9.78
N HIS A 212 -13.20 -11.33 10.37
CA HIS A 212 -14.14 -12.32 10.91
C HIS A 212 -14.41 -12.16 12.41
N GLN A 213 -13.81 -11.14 13.06
CA GLN A 213 -14.09 -10.82 14.45
C GLN A 213 -15.31 -9.91 14.57
N THR A 214 -15.77 -9.72 15.80
CA THR A 214 -16.86 -8.81 16.13
C THR A 214 -16.49 -8.01 17.37
N GLY A 215 -16.76 -6.70 17.37
CA GLY A 215 -16.44 -5.84 18.51
C GLY A 215 -16.96 -4.43 18.29
N SER A 216 -17.00 -3.64 19.35
CA SER A 216 -17.51 -2.25 19.30
C SER A 216 -16.64 -1.32 18.42
N HIS A 217 -15.39 -1.68 18.19
CA HIS A 217 -14.43 -0.89 17.38
C HIS A 217 -13.96 -1.68 16.14
N HIS A 218 -14.78 -2.62 15.68
CA HIS A 218 -14.41 -3.52 14.59
C HIS A 218 -14.10 -2.75 13.29
N GLU A 219 -14.97 -1.84 12.90
CA GLU A 219 -14.82 -1.06 11.67
C GLU A 219 -13.61 -0.12 11.73
N GLU A 220 -13.36 0.52 12.87
CA GLU A 220 -12.18 1.38 13.09
C GLU A 220 -10.87 0.57 13.03
N ILE A 221 -10.87 -0.65 13.58
CA ILE A 221 -9.71 -1.54 13.52
C ILE A 221 -9.44 -1.97 12.07
N LEU A 222 -10.47 -2.31 11.31
CA LEU A 222 -10.34 -2.66 9.89
C LEU A 222 -9.81 -1.49 9.06
N ASP A 223 -10.34 -0.28 9.25
CA ASP A 223 -9.85 0.94 8.59
C ASP A 223 -8.37 1.19 8.91
N ALA A 224 -7.98 1.11 10.19
CA ALA A 224 -6.59 1.32 10.61
C ALA A 224 -5.63 0.27 10.00
N LYS A 225 -6.04 -1.00 9.98
CA LYS A 225 -5.25 -2.08 9.38
C LYS A 225 -5.12 -1.90 7.86
N LEU A 226 -6.19 -1.56 7.16
CA LEU A 226 -6.16 -1.31 5.71
C LEU A 226 -5.26 -0.10 5.38
N ARG A 227 -5.36 1.00 6.12
CA ARG A 227 -4.44 2.15 5.96
C ARG A 227 -3.00 1.76 6.19
N THR A 228 -2.73 0.91 7.19
CA THR A 228 -1.38 0.39 7.43
C THR A 228 -0.85 -0.39 6.23
N ILE A 229 -1.65 -1.25 5.62
CA ILE A 229 -1.28 -1.99 4.40
C ILE A 229 -0.97 -1.03 3.25
N LEU A 230 -1.82 -0.01 3.05
CA LEU A 230 -1.63 0.98 1.99
C LEU A 230 -0.37 1.84 2.20
N TYR A 231 -0.07 2.27 3.43
CA TYR A 231 1.19 2.96 3.74
C TYR A 231 2.40 2.04 3.49
N LYS A 232 2.34 0.79 3.93
CA LYS A 232 3.42 -0.17 3.71
C LYS A 232 3.63 -0.50 2.23
N TYR A 233 2.56 -0.53 1.45
CA TYR A 233 2.66 -0.64 0.00
C TYR A 233 3.34 0.61 -0.60
N SER A 234 2.97 1.81 -0.17
CA SER A 234 3.61 3.05 -0.62
C SER A 234 5.12 3.04 -0.30
N ASP A 235 5.50 2.69 0.92
CA ASP A 235 6.91 2.58 1.33
C ASP A 235 7.66 1.55 0.45
N ALA A 236 7.05 0.38 0.24
CA ALA A 236 7.63 -0.68 -0.60
C ALA A 236 7.81 -0.23 -2.05
N TYR A 237 6.81 0.45 -2.63
CA TYR A 237 6.87 1.00 -3.98
C TYR A 237 7.98 2.03 -4.14
N HIS A 238 8.06 3.00 -3.24
CA HIS A 238 9.09 4.05 -3.32
C HIS A 238 10.49 3.49 -3.12
N LEU A 239 10.64 2.53 -2.22
CA LEU A 239 11.91 1.83 -2.05
C LEU A 239 12.28 1.02 -3.30
N GLU A 240 11.32 0.28 -3.88
CA GLU A 240 11.55 -0.52 -5.10
C GLU A 240 12.02 0.34 -6.28
N THR A 241 11.48 1.55 -6.42
CA THR A 241 11.88 2.49 -7.48
C THR A 241 13.29 3.07 -7.29
N GLN A 242 13.80 3.07 -6.06
CA GLN A 242 15.12 3.60 -5.72
C GLN A 242 16.21 2.52 -5.72
N LEU A 243 15.85 1.26 -5.54
CA LEU A 243 16.80 0.16 -5.47
C LEU A 243 17.34 -0.23 -6.84
N SER A 244 18.64 -0.49 -6.91
CA SER A 244 19.24 -1.16 -8.06
C SER A 244 18.78 -2.62 -8.16
N ASP A 245 18.76 -3.18 -9.36
CA ASP A 245 18.34 -4.58 -9.59
C ASP A 245 19.17 -5.58 -8.78
N LYS A 246 20.44 -5.25 -8.56
CA LYS A 246 21.35 -6.04 -7.71
C LYS A 246 20.87 -6.12 -6.26
N LEU A 247 20.37 -5.02 -5.70
CA LEU A 247 19.86 -4.98 -4.32
C LEU A 247 18.50 -5.66 -4.19
N LYS A 248 17.66 -5.55 -5.21
CA LYS A 248 16.35 -6.21 -5.24
C LYS A 248 16.45 -7.72 -5.05
N VAL A 249 17.44 -8.36 -5.68
CA VAL A 249 17.69 -9.81 -5.55
C VAL A 249 18.02 -10.20 -4.11
N HIS A 250 18.75 -9.36 -3.38
CA HIS A 250 19.17 -9.67 -2.01
C HIS A 250 18.13 -9.28 -0.95
N ARG A 251 17.21 -8.38 -1.26
CA ARG A 251 16.29 -7.77 -0.31
C ARG A 251 15.49 -8.78 0.53
N PRO A 252 14.80 -9.80 -0.03
CA PRO A 252 14.00 -10.72 0.77
C PRO A 252 14.83 -11.46 1.83
N LEU A 253 15.98 -12.00 1.43
CA LEU A 253 16.89 -12.70 2.33
C LEU A 253 17.42 -11.79 3.45
N PHE A 254 17.79 -10.56 3.11
CA PHE A 254 18.31 -9.62 4.09
C PHE A 254 17.24 -9.13 5.07
N HIS A 255 15.97 -8.99 4.63
CA HIS A 255 14.84 -8.73 5.54
C HIS A 255 14.62 -9.90 6.51
N GLU A 256 14.69 -11.15 6.03
CA GLU A 256 14.60 -12.34 6.89
C GLU A 256 15.75 -12.36 7.92
N ILE A 257 16.98 -12.09 7.49
CA ILE A 257 18.14 -12.01 8.38
C ILE A 257 17.94 -10.91 9.43
N ARG A 258 17.49 -9.71 9.03
CA ARG A 258 17.23 -8.61 9.96
C ARG A 258 16.14 -8.94 10.97
N ASN A 259 15.03 -9.52 10.53
CA ASN A 259 13.97 -10.03 11.40
C ASN A 259 14.51 -11.08 12.38
N GLY A 260 15.38 -11.97 11.90
CA GLY A 260 16.09 -12.92 12.76
C GLY A 260 16.95 -12.26 13.83
N ILE A 261 17.67 -11.17 13.53
CA ILE A 261 18.47 -10.42 14.50
C ILE A 261 17.59 -9.88 15.64
N TYR A 262 16.39 -9.36 15.32
CA TYR A 262 15.47 -8.80 16.30
C TYR A 262 14.55 -9.85 16.98
N SER A 263 14.57 -11.10 16.52
CA SER A 263 13.81 -12.18 17.17
C SER A 263 14.37 -12.51 18.55
N GLN A 264 13.51 -12.53 19.57
CA GLN A 264 13.89 -12.86 20.94
C GLN A 264 14.45 -14.28 21.11
N HIS A 265 14.14 -15.18 20.18
CA HIS A 265 14.55 -16.58 20.19
C HIS A 265 15.71 -16.88 19.24
N SER A 266 16.26 -15.86 18.57
CA SER A 266 17.35 -16.06 17.63
C SER A 266 18.66 -16.44 18.33
N PRO A 267 19.39 -17.44 17.83
CA PRO A 267 20.73 -17.73 18.29
C PRO A 267 21.64 -16.51 18.08
N LYS A 268 22.63 -16.38 18.97
CA LYS A 268 23.62 -15.28 19.01
C LYS A 268 24.55 -15.35 17.79
N LYS A 269 24.05 -15.06 16.59
CA LYS A 269 24.84 -15.12 15.37
C LYS A 269 25.84 -13.96 15.29
N THR A 270 27.04 -14.29 14.87
CA THR A 270 28.07 -13.33 14.48
C THR A 270 27.82 -12.81 13.06
N VAL A 271 28.46 -11.71 12.70
CA VAL A 271 28.38 -11.19 11.32
C VAL A 271 28.90 -12.20 10.29
N SER A 272 29.90 -12.99 10.68
CA SER A 272 30.46 -14.03 9.82
C SER A 272 29.44 -15.14 9.54
N GLU A 273 28.74 -15.62 10.57
CA GLU A 273 27.69 -16.65 10.42
C GLU A 273 26.49 -16.14 9.60
N LEU A 274 26.14 -14.86 9.75
CA LEU A 274 25.08 -14.25 8.93
C LEU A 274 25.48 -14.13 7.46
N ALA A 275 26.73 -13.76 7.19
CA ALA A 275 27.27 -13.68 5.84
C ALA A 275 27.37 -15.07 5.19
N GLU A 276 27.80 -16.08 5.93
CA GLU A 276 27.84 -17.47 5.50
C GLU A 276 26.45 -18.00 5.15
N ALA A 277 25.46 -17.75 6.02
CA ALA A 277 24.05 -18.10 5.77
C ALA A 277 23.48 -17.43 4.50
N ALA A 278 23.98 -16.24 4.15
CA ALA A 278 23.65 -15.55 2.92
C ALA A 278 24.50 -16.02 1.71
N SER A 279 25.46 -16.92 1.90
CA SER A 279 26.44 -17.35 0.88
C SER A 279 27.24 -16.17 0.30
N LEU A 280 27.60 -15.19 1.15
CA LEU A 280 28.32 -13.98 0.77
C LEU A 280 29.61 -13.84 1.59
N SER A 281 30.59 -13.11 1.02
CA SER A 281 31.75 -12.67 1.82
C SER A 281 31.28 -11.65 2.88
N VAL A 282 31.94 -11.61 4.03
CA VAL A 282 31.62 -10.68 5.13
C VAL A 282 31.59 -9.23 4.67
N SER A 283 32.57 -8.81 3.89
CA SER A 283 32.63 -7.42 3.39
C SER A 283 31.44 -7.09 2.46
N TYR A 284 31.11 -8.00 1.56
CA TYR A 284 30.01 -7.80 0.63
C TYR A 284 28.66 -7.83 1.35
N PHE A 285 28.47 -8.74 2.31
CA PHE A 285 27.31 -8.81 3.16
C PHE A 285 27.09 -7.48 3.94
N GLN A 286 28.14 -6.98 4.61
CA GLN A 286 28.07 -5.71 5.34
C GLN A 286 27.74 -4.51 4.43
N HIS A 287 28.30 -4.50 3.22
CA HIS A 287 28.01 -3.47 2.23
C HIS A 287 26.55 -3.48 1.81
N ILE A 288 26.02 -4.64 1.37
CA ILE A 288 24.61 -4.80 0.97
C ILE A 288 23.67 -4.46 2.14
N TYR A 289 23.98 -4.94 3.34
CA TYR A 289 23.15 -4.67 4.53
C TYR A 289 23.03 -3.17 4.80
N LYS A 290 24.16 -2.46 4.77
CA LYS A 290 24.16 -1.00 4.97
C LYS A 290 23.42 -0.26 3.85
N GLU A 291 23.54 -0.72 2.62
CA GLU A 291 22.87 -0.12 1.46
C GLU A 291 21.35 -0.32 1.53
N LEU A 292 20.89 -1.51 1.96
CA LEU A 292 19.46 -1.82 2.12
C LEU A 292 18.82 -1.11 3.33
N PHE A 293 19.51 -1.01 4.46
CA PHE A 293 18.91 -0.58 5.72
C PHE A 293 19.45 0.73 6.27
N GLY A 294 20.42 1.33 5.60
CA GLY A 294 21.03 2.61 6.01
C GLY A 294 21.94 2.51 7.24
N VAL A 295 21.98 1.35 7.92
CA VAL A 295 22.77 1.11 9.14
C VAL A 295 23.64 -0.14 9.00
N PRO A 296 24.83 -0.17 9.66
CA PRO A 296 25.64 -1.38 9.69
C PRO A 296 24.94 -2.53 10.44
N VAL A 297 25.11 -3.76 9.98
CA VAL A 297 24.54 -4.95 10.65
C VAL A 297 24.99 -5.09 12.10
N THR A 298 26.22 -4.68 12.43
CA THR A 298 26.74 -4.67 13.80
C THR A 298 25.92 -3.78 14.73
N GLN A 299 25.42 -2.64 14.22
CA GLN A 299 24.57 -1.73 14.98
C GLN A 299 23.22 -2.36 15.31
N ASP A 300 22.59 -3.03 14.37
CA ASP A 300 21.32 -3.74 14.61
C ASP A 300 21.50 -4.90 15.58
N ILE A 301 22.60 -5.67 15.48
CA ILE A 301 22.93 -6.73 16.44
C ILE A 301 23.08 -6.15 17.85
N ILE A 302 23.84 -5.06 18.01
CA ILE A 302 24.03 -4.41 19.30
C ILE A 302 22.70 -3.92 19.86
N ARG A 303 21.92 -3.23 19.05
CA ARG A 303 20.60 -2.72 19.45
C ARG A 303 19.67 -3.82 19.92
N SER A 304 19.56 -4.89 19.17
CA SER A 304 18.73 -6.05 19.53
C SER A 304 19.17 -6.68 20.87
N ARG A 305 20.49 -6.83 21.10
CA ARG A 305 21.03 -7.33 22.36
C ARG A 305 20.68 -6.43 23.55
N ILE A 306 20.79 -5.11 23.39
CA ILE A 306 20.44 -4.15 24.44
C ILE A 306 18.93 -4.12 24.70
N GLU A 307 18.08 -4.17 23.69
CA GLU A 307 16.62 -4.26 23.84
C GLU A 307 16.23 -5.52 24.63
N ARG A 308 16.83 -6.66 24.29
CA ARG A 308 16.65 -7.90 25.06
C ARG A 308 17.11 -7.78 26.49
N ALA A 309 18.28 -7.14 26.74
CA ALA A 309 18.79 -6.92 28.09
C ALA A 309 17.84 -6.02 28.89
N CYS A 310 17.29 -4.98 28.33
CA CYS A 310 16.28 -4.12 28.96
C CYS A 310 15.05 -4.93 29.41
N TYR A 311 14.57 -5.82 28.55
CA TYR A 311 13.46 -6.72 28.89
C TYR A 311 13.81 -7.64 30.06
N LEU A 312 14.96 -8.36 30.01
CA LEU A 312 15.38 -9.27 31.04
C LEU A 312 15.66 -8.56 32.40
N LEU A 313 16.28 -7.37 32.36
CA LEU A 313 16.52 -6.56 33.55
C LEU A 313 15.23 -6.16 34.27
N THR A 314 14.14 -6.00 33.54
CA THR A 314 12.83 -5.59 34.06
C THR A 314 11.99 -6.80 34.52
N MET A 315 12.07 -7.90 33.78
CA MET A 315 11.15 -9.04 33.95
C MET A 315 11.73 -10.19 34.78
N THR A 316 13.07 -10.21 35.02
CA THR A 316 13.70 -11.31 35.73
C THR A 316 14.56 -10.80 36.89
N PRO A 317 14.74 -11.62 37.95
CA PRO A 317 15.68 -11.33 39.04
C PRO A 317 17.13 -11.68 38.69
N ASP A 318 17.42 -12.11 37.47
CA ASP A 318 18.72 -12.63 37.06
C ASP A 318 19.86 -11.63 37.29
N SER A 319 21.06 -12.15 37.59
CA SER A 319 22.23 -11.30 37.73
C SER A 319 22.60 -10.60 36.41
N VAL A 320 23.19 -9.42 36.50
CA VAL A 320 23.64 -8.66 35.31
C VAL A 320 24.61 -9.49 34.46
N ALA A 321 25.44 -10.34 35.11
CA ALA A 321 26.34 -11.23 34.40
C ALA A 321 25.60 -12.30 33.60
N HIS A 322 24.57 -12.91 34.17
CA HIS A 322 23.74 -13.90 33.49
C HIS A 322 22.96 -13.27 32.32
N ILE A 323 22.43 -12.06 32.51
CA ILE A 323 21.75 -11.31 31.46
C ILE A 323 22.72 -10.97 30.31
N ALA A 324 23.93 -10.50 30.65
CA ALA A 324 24.95 -10.21 29.64
C ALA A 324 25.26 -11.44 28.77
N ASP A 325 25.49 -12.58 29.41
CA ASP A 325 25.72 -13.86 28.74
C ASP A 325 24.49 -14.26 27.87
N SER A 326 23.28 -14.18 28.42
CA SER A 326 22.02 -14.48 27.74
C SER A 326 21.79 -13.58 26.53
N CYS A 327 22.34 -12.35 26.51
CA CYS A 327 22.26 -11.41 25.41
C CYS A 327 23.44 -11.53 24.40
N GLY A 328 24.36 -12.46 24.58
CA GLY A 328 25.45 -12.70 23.65
C GLY A 328 26.72 -11.90 23.91
N TYR A 329 26.94 -11.47 25.12
CA TYR A 329 28.18 -10.86 25.52
C TYR A 329 29.07 -11.85 26.27
N GLU A 330 30.27 -12.05 25.79
CA GLU A 330 31.28 -12.89 26.43
C GLU A 330 31.90 -12.20 27.65
N ASN A 331 31.85 -10.85 27.68
CA ASN A 331 32.45 -10.03 28.72
C ASN A 331 31.42 -9.05 29.31
N VAL A 332 31.19 -9.18 30.63
CA VAL A 332 30.23 -8.34 31.37
C VAL A 332 30.64 -6.87 31.41
N GLU A 333 31.93 -6.57 31.42
CA GLU A 333 32.42 -5.20 31.44
C GLU A 333 32.16 -4.51 30.10
N HIS A 334 32.35 -5.25 29.00
CA HIS A 334 31.99 -4.78 27.67
C HIS A 334 30.49 -4.51 27.57
N PHE A 335 29.65 -5.44 28.08
CA PHE A 335 28.21 -5.24 28.17
C PHE A 335 27.84 -3.99 28.96
N ASN A 336 28.38 -3.83 30.18
CA ASN A 336 28.09 -2.68 31.05
C ASN A 336 28.43 -1.34 30.38
N ARG A 337 29.58 -1.28 29.71
CA ARG A 337 30.01 -0.08 28.96
C ARG A 337 29.05 0.23 27.80
N GLN A 338 28.75 -0.75 26.95
CA GLN A 338 27.90 -0.58 25.78
C GLN A 338 26.45 -0.29 26.18
N PHE A 339 25.93 -0.97 27.21
CA PHE A 339 24.60 -0.70 27.74
C PHE A 339 24.48 0.73 28.26
N LYS A 340 25.49 1.21 29.04
CA LYS A 340 25.49 2.59 29.53
C LYS A 340 25.62 3.62 28.41
N GLU A 341 26.41 3.33 27.41
CA GLU A 341 26.56 4.20 26.23
C GLU A 341 25.24 4.42 25.49
N ILE A 342 24.45 3.34 25.30
CA ILE A 342 23.19 3.38 24.55
C ILE A 342 22.02 3.87 25.42
N MET A 343 21.92 3.40 26.66
CA MET A 343 20.77 3.66 27.53
C MET A 343 20.97 4.85 28.47
N GLY A 344 22.19 5.38 28.57
CA GLY A 344 22.54 6.47 29.49
C GLY A 344 22.71 6.05 30.94
N PHE A 345 22.36 4.81 31.33
CA PHE A 345 22.41 4.27 32.70
C PHE A 345 23.11 2.92 32.71
N SER A 346 23.76 2.56 33.85
CA SER A 346 24.24 1.19 33.99
C SER A 346 23.07 0.19 34.13
N PRO A 347 23.25 -1.10 33.82
CA PRO A 347 22.20 -2.12 33.93
C PRO A 347 21.55 -2.16 35.31
N ASN A 348 22.34 -2.05 36.37
CA ASN A 348 21.84 -2.01 37.75
C ASN A 348 21.03 -0.75 38.06
N GLN A 349 21.43 0.41 37.52
CA GLN A 349 20.65 1.65 37.64
C GLN A 349 19.34 1.57 36.87
N TYR A 350 19.36 0.98 35.64
CA TYR A 350 18.18 0.75 34.84
C TYR A 350 17.14 -0.12 35.54
N ARG A 351 17.58 -1.24 36.13
CA ARG A 351 16.73 -2.15 36.93
C ARG A 351 16.04 -1.45 38.11
N LYS A 352 16.75 -0.54 38.81
CA LYS A 352 16.22 0.16 40.00
C LYS A 352 15.23 1.29 39.62
N LYS A 353 15.26 1.77 38.37
CA LYS A 353 14.46 2.90 37.91
C LYS A 353 13.10 2.45 37.36
N LYS A 354 12.96 1.20 36.99
CA LYS A 354 11.74 0.54 36.50
C LYS A 354 11.08 -0.27 37.63
#